data_e6a8935e337faad92c0fbaa618e46435
#
_entry.id   e6a8935e337faad92c0fbaa618e46435
#
_cell.length_a   1.000
_cell.length_b   1.000
_cell.length_c   1.000
_cell.angle_alpha   90.00
_cell.angle_beta   90.00
_cell.angle_gamma   90.00
#
_symmetry.space_group_name_H-M   'P 1'
#
loop_
_entity.id
_entity.type
_entity.pdbx_description
1 polymer ?
#
loop_
_entity_poly.entity_id
_entity_poly.type
_entity_poly.pdbx_seq_one_letter_code
_entity_poly.pdbx_strand_id
1 'polypeptide(L)'
;MADEKKTVADSTSFVLASKVKDYFQLIKFTLSFMVVFSTVVSFLIAPNEDHYVRSKIISVLLLFIGGMLITGSANAINQVLEKDTDSVMKRTAKRPVASGRMSANEATVFAIIAGALGVFILWYWFNYQAALTGLFSLFLYGFIYTPLKKVNSVAVLVGAIPGALPCLIGWVAATGNFDAGAWILFGIQFLWQFPHFW
;
A
#
# COMPACT_ATOMS: atom_id res chain seq x y z
N MET A 1 36.58 -25.32 12.25
CA MET A 1 36.35 -24.56 10.98
C MET A 1 35.05 -24.95 10.26
N ALA A 2 34.68 -26.21 10.04
CA ALA A 2 33.42 -26.56 9.37
C ALA A 2 32.19 -26.30 10.24
N ASP A 3 32.29 -26.57 11.53
CA ASP A 3 31.18 -26.37 12.50
C ASP A 3 30.91 -24.91 12.80
N GLU A 4 31.94 -24.08 12.82
CA GLU A 4 31.87 -22.63 13.03
C GLU A 4 31.21 -21.92 11.83
N LYS A 5 31.49 -22.39 10.59
CA LYS A 5 30.82 -21.89 9.38
C LYS A 5 29.34 -22.27 9.34
N LYS A 6 28.96 -23.43 9.86
CA LYS A 6 27.57 -23.89 9.93
C LYS A 6 26.76 -23.10 10.95
N THR A 7 27.32 -22.82 12.14
CA THR A 7 26.67 -21.98 13.17
C THR A 7 26.49 -20.54 12.70
N VAL A 8 27.44 -19.96 12.00
CA VAL A 8 27.32 -18.60 11.44
C VAL A 8 26.29 -18.56 10.32
N ALA A 9 26.22 -19.57 9.44
CA ALA A 9 25.20 -19.66 8.38
C ALA A 9 23.79 -19.80 8.97
N ASP A 10 23.61 -20.61 10.01
CA ASP A 10 22.31 -20.80 10.67
C ASP A 10 21.86 -19.52 11.42
N SER A 11 22.75 -18.80 12.08
CA SER A 11 22.43 -17.52 12.72
C SER A 11 22.07 -16.44 11.70
N THR A 12 22.77 -16.39 10.58
CA THR A 12 22.50 -15.42 9.51
C THR A 12 21.15 -15.70 8.84
N SER A 13 20.80 -16.96 8.59
CA SER A 13 19.50 -17.34 8.02
C SER A 13 18.34 -17.02 8.95
N PHE A 14 18.51 -17.22 10.26
CA PHE A 14 17.49 -16.85 11.26
C PHE A 14 17.25 -15.33 11.35
N VAL A 15 18.32 -14.53 11.34
CA VAL A 15 18.23 -13.07 11.33
C VAL A 15 17.56 -12.57 10.06
N LEU A 16 17.88 -13.15 8.90
CA LEU A 16 17.29 -12.78 7.62
C LEU A 16 15.79 -13.11 7.58
N ALA A 17 15.39 -14.29 8.03
CA ALA A 17 13.99 -14.70 8.12
C ALA A 17 13.17 -13.79 9.06
N SER A 18 13.77 -13.36 10.18
CA SER A 18 13.15 -12.40 11.10
C SER A 18 12.94 -11.03 10.44
N LYS A 19 13.92 -10.51 9.70
CA LYS A 19 13.82 -9.23 8.98
C LYS A 19 12.77 -9.28 7.87
N VAL A 20 12.73 -10.33 7.07
CA VAL A 20 11.69 -10.52 6.04
C VAL A 20 10.29 -10.47 6.67
N LYS A 21 10.09 -11.16 7.79
CA LYS A 21 8.82 -11.12 8.54
C LYS A 21 8.46 -9.70 8.99
N ASP A 22 9.44 -8.92 9.45
CA ASP A 22 9.22 -7.54 9.88
C ASP A 22 8.78 -6.64 8.71
N TYR A 23 9.36 -6.80 7.50
CA TYR A 23 8.90 -6.08 6.31
C TYR A 23 7.48 -6.49 5.89
N PHE A 24 7.12 -7.79 5.95
CA PHE A 24 5.75 -8.22 5.71
C PHE A 24 4.74 -7.61 6.70
N GLN A 25 5.13 -7.46 7.97
CA GLN A 25 4.33 -6.79 8.98
C GLN A 25 4.29 -5.27 8.77
N LEU A 26 5.39 -4.65 8.32
CA LEU A 26 5.47 -3.23 8.03
C LEU A 26 4.46 -2.84 6.95
N ILE A 27 4.47 -3.55 5.83
CA ILE A 27 3.55 -3.29 4.71
C ILE A 27 2.12 -3.78 4.98
N LYS A 28 1.86 -4.46 6.10
CA LYS A 28 0.57 -5.13 6.38
C LYS A 28 0.11 -5.98 5.21
N PHE A 29 0.92 -6.94 4.81
CA PHE A 29 0.82 -7.68 3.55
C PHE A 29 -0.61 -8.10 3.19
N THR A 30 -1.35 -8.74 4.11
CA THR A 30 -2.73 -9.22 3.85
C THR A 30 -3.68 -8.07 3.50
N LEU A 31 -3.59 -6.95 4.24
CA LEU A 31 -4.41 -5.77 3.96
C LEU A 31 -4.04 -5.16 2.60
N SER A 32 -2.75 -4.95 2.35
CA SER A 32 -2.25 -4.40 1.09
C SER A 32 -2.62 -5.28 -0.10
N PHE A 33 -2.54 -6.60 0.06
CA PHE A 33 -2.96 -7.54 -0.97
C PHE A 33 -4.44 -7.38 -1.34
N MET A 34 -5.35 -7.28 -0.35
CA MET A 34 -6.79 -7.10 -0.62
C MET A 34 -7.09 -5.77 -1.31
N VAL A 35 -6.41 -4.71 -0.88
CA VAL A 35 -6.53 -3.38 -1.51
C VAL A 35 -6.06 -3.42 -2.97
N VAL A 36 -4.91 -4.01 -3.23
CA VAL A 36 -4.36 -4.10 -4.59
C VAL A 36 -5.15 -5.09 -5.46
N PHE A 37 -5.72 -6.13 -4.86
CA PHE A 37 -6.62 -7.03 -5.55
C PHE A 37 -7.83 -6.28 -6.14
N SER A 38 -8.45 -5.35 -5.39
CA SER A 38 -9.54 -4.52 -5.92
C SER A 38 -9.08 -3.62 -7.08
N THR A 39 -7.85 -3.10 -7.04
CA THR A 39 -7.24 -2.35 -8.15
C THR A 39 -7.13 -3.22 -9.41
N VAL A 40 -6.64 -4.44 -9.26
CA VAL A 40 -6.49 -5.39 -10.38
C VAL A 40 -7.85 -5.78 -10.95
N VAL A 41 -8.85 -6.06 -10.11
CA VAL A 41 -10.21 -6.37 -10.58
C VAL A 41 -10.78 -5.21 -11.37
N SER A 42 -10.67 -3.97 -10.86
CA SER A 42 -11.14 -2.77 -11.57
C SER A 42 -10.44 -2.57 -12.92
N PHE A 43 -9.13 -2.85 -12.99
CA PHE A 43 -8.36 -2.84 -14.23
C PHE A 43 -8.87 -3.88 -15.25
N LEU A 44 -9.22 -5.09 -14.77
CA LEU A 44 -9.64 -6.19 -15.63
C LEU A 44 -11.06 -6.03 -16.20
N ILE A 45 -11.95 -5.34 -15.47
CA ILE A 45 -13.34 -5.10 -15.92
C ILE A 45 -13.49 -3.80 -16.72
N ALA A 46 -12.49 -2.92 -16.68
CA ALA A 46 -12.52 -1.69 -17.47
C ALA A 46 -12.46 -2.00 -18.99
N PRO A 47 -13.17 -1.21 -19.83
CA PRO A 47 -13.10 -1.34 -21.28
C PRO A 47 -11.67 -1.03 -21.74
N ASN A 48 -10.98 -2.02 -22.28
CA ASN A 48 -9.55 -1.99 -22.48
C ASN A 48 -9.18 -2.71 -23.78
N GLU A 49 -9.54 -2.11 -24.91
CA GLU A 49 -9.36 -2.78 -26.18
C GLU A 49 -7.91 -2.71 -26.73
N ASP A 50 -7.11 -1.65 -26.38
CA ASP A 50 -5.79 -1.43 -26.99
C ASP A 50 -4.66 -0.93 -26.05
N HIS A 51 -4.84 -0.88 -24.75
CA HIS A 51 -3.89 -0.22 -23.84
C HIS A 51 -3.00 -1.17 -23.02
N TYR A 52 -2.85 -2.43 -23.41
CA TYR A 52 -1.90 -3.31 -22.74
C TYR A 52 -0.47 -2.99 -23.19
N VAL A 53 0.39 -2.63 -22.26
CA VAL A 53 1.80 -2.28 -22.53
C VAL A 53 2.57 -3.38 -23.28
N ARG A 54 2.24 -4.65 -23.05
CA ARG A 54 2.82 -5.83 -23.74
C ARG A 54 1.83 -6.99 -23.82
N SER A 55 1.43 -7.50 -22.65
CA SER A 55 0.40 -8.52 -22.50
C SER A 55 -0.44 -8.23 -21.26
N LYS A 56 -1.65 -8.72 -21.25
CA LYS A 56 -2.57 -8.55 -20.10
C LYS A 56 -1.93 -9.03 -18.78
N ILE A 57 -1.20 -10.14 -18.82
CA ILE A 57 -0.54 -10.72 -17.64
C ILE A 57 0.56 -9.78 -17.12
N ILE A 58 1.41 -9.24 -18.00
CA ILE A 58 2.48 -8.32 -17.60
C ILE A 58 1.89 -7.04 -17.00
N SER A 59 0.84 -6.48 -17.62
CA SER A 59 0.16 -5.29 -17.11
C SER A 59 -0.43 -5.54 -15.71
N VAL A 60 -1.10 -6.68 -15.49
CA VAL A 60 -1.62 -7.06 -14.17
C VAL A 60 -0.50 -7.21 -13.13
N LEU A 61 0.61 -7.85 -13.48
CA LEU A 61 1.76 -8.01 -12.57
C LEU A 61 2.39 -6.65 -12.21
N LEU A 62 2.58 -5.77 -13.18
CA LEU A 62 3.13 -4.43 -12.96
C LEU A 62 2.20 -3.58 -12.10
N LEU A 63 0.89 -3.62 -12.38
CA LEU A 63 -0.11 -2.93 -11.57
C LEU A 63 -0.14 -3.45 -10.12
N PHE A 64 -0.07 -4.78 -9.96
CA PHE A 64 -0.01 -5.41 -8.66
C PHE A 64 1.24 -4.99 -7.88
N ILE A 65 2.41 -5.03 -8.51
CA ILE A 65 3.68 -4.63 -7.86
C ILE A 65 3.65 -3.14 -7.52
N GLY A 66 3.25 -2.26 -8.45
CA GLY A 66 3.13 -0.82 -8.22
C GLY A 66 2.15 -0.49 -7.09
N GLY A 67 1.00 -1.14 -7.08
CA GLY A 67 -0.01 -1.01 -6.03
C GLY A 67 0.50 -1.48 -4.66
N MET A 68 1.18 -2.62 -4.60
CA MET A 68 1.79 -3.14 -3.36
C MET A 68 2.86 -2.20 -2.81
N LEU A 69 3.66 -1.59 -3.67
CA LEU A 69 4.68 -0.63 -3.28
C LEU A 69 4.07 0.66 -2.72
N ILE A 70 3.05 1.22 -3.37
CA ILE A 70 2.34 2.43 -2.89
C ILE A 70 1.64 2.15 -1.56
N THR A 71 0.89 1.04 -1.47
CA THR A 71 0.16 0.68 -0.24
C THR A 71 1.11 0.32 0.89
N GLY A 72 2.21 -0.38 0.58
CA GLY A 72 3.27 -0.70 1.52
C GLY A 72 3.96 0.55 2.06
N SER A 73 4.26 1.52 1.19
CA SER A 73 4.79 2.84 1.57
C SER A 73 3.83 3.56 2.53
N ALA A 74 2.54 3.65 2.18
CA ALA A 74 1.53 4.28 3.02
C ALA A 74 1.42 3.63 4.41
N ASN A 75 1.47 2.29 4.49
CA ASN A 75 1.46 1.55 5.75
C ASN A 75 2.75 1.76 6.57
N ALA A 76 3.91 1.89 5.92
CA ALA A 76 5.17 2.18 6.60
C ALA A 76 5.16 3.59 7.20
N ILE A 77 4.72 4.61 6.44
CA ILE A 77 4.52 5.98 6.94
C ILE A 77 3.59 5.99 8.15
N ASN A 78 2.47 5.27 8.07
CA ASN A 78 1.53 5.15 9.18
C ASN A 78 2.20 4.59 10.43
N GLN A 79 3.02 3.51 10.33
CA GLN A 79 3.70 2.94 11.49
C GLN A 79 4.77 3.88 12.07
N VAL A 80 5.45 4.67 11.25
CA VAL A 80 6.42 5.67 11.71
C VAL A 80 5.72 6.77 12.49
N LEU A 81 4.65 7.35 11.94
CA LEU A 81 3.90 8.46 12.57
C LEU A 81 3.13 8.02 13.84
N GLU A 82 2.81 6.74 13.96
CA GLU A 82 2.06 6.18 15.09
C GLU A 82 2.94 5.43 16.09
N LYS A 83 4.28 5.43 15.93
CA LYS A 83 5.20 4.65 16.74
C LYS A 83 4.88 4.71 18.24
N ASP A 84 4.75 5.91 18.79
CA ASP A 84 4.55 6.11 20.22
C ASP A 84 3.14 5.67 20.67
N THR A 85 2.11 5.98 19.90
CA THR A 85 0.74 5.54 20.18
C THR A 85 0.61 4.02 20.06
N ASP A 86 1.21 3.42 19.03
CA ASP A 86 1.21 1.98 18.81
C ASP A 86 1.91 1.22 19.93
N SER A 87 2.97 1.77 20.51
CA SER A 87 3.75 1.12 21.57
C SER A 87 2.96 0.90 22.86
N VAL A 88 1.97 1.75 23.15
CA VAL A 88 1.13 1.65 24.35
C VAL A 88 -0.15 0.84 24.14
N MET A 89 -0.51 0.52 22.89
CA MET A 89 -1.73 -0.22 22.55
C MET A 89 -1.46 -1.72 22.44
N LYS A 90 -2.13 -2.56 23.21
CA LYS A 90 -1.96 -4.04 23.23
C LYS A 90 -1.98 -4.67 21.82
N ARG A 91 -2.84 -4.18 20.92
CA ARG A 91 -3.00 -4.71 19.55
C ARG A 91 -1.83 -4.37 18.63
N THR A 92 -1.21 -3.21 18.81
CA THR A 92 -0.23 -2.64 17.87
C THR A 92 1.19 -2.55 18.41
N ALA A 93 1.39 -2.76 19.72
CA ALA A 93 2.73 -2.74 20.36
C ALA A 93 3.72 -3.74 19.72
N LYS A 94 3.21 -4.81 19.11
CA LYS A 94 4.03 -5.82 18.43
C LYS A 94 4.41 -5.46 16.97
N ARG A 95 4.02 -4.28 16.47
CA ARG A 95 4.43 -3.82 15.13
C ARG A 95 5.95 -3.57 15.09
N PRO A 96 6.62 -3.79 13.96
CA PRO A 96 8.09 -3.69 13.84
C PRO A 96 8.65 -2.37 14.37
N VAL A 97 8.05 -1.23 13.99
CA VAL A 97 8.52 0.11 14.39
C VAL A 97 8.19 0.40 15.86
N ALA A 98 6.98 0.07 16.32
CA ALA A 98 6.55 0.31 17.69
C ALA A 98 7.33 -0.54 18.71
N SER A 99 7.67 -1.78 18.36
CA SER A 99 8.45 -2.70 19.22
C SER A 99 9.96 -2.46 19.18
N GLY A 100 10.45 -1.57 18.32
CA GLY A 100 11.88 -1.30 18.14
C GLY A 100 12.65 -2.34 17.32
N ARG A 101 12.00 -3.38 16.77
CA ARG A 101 12.65 -4.35 15.88
C ARG A 101 13.12 -3.74 14.56
N MET A 102 12.45 -2.67 14.13
CA MET A 102 12.82 -1.86 12.97
C MET A 102 12.92 -0.41 13.39
N SER A 103 13.99 0.27 12.99
CA SER A 103 14.14 1.70 13.29
C SER A 103 13.16 2.55 12.48
N ALA A 104 12.75 3.70 13.02
CA ALA A 104 11.91 4.64 12.30
C ALA A 104 12.58 5.13 11.00
N ASN A 105 13.91 5.32 11.02
CA ASN A 105 14.68 5.72 9.84
C ASN A 105 14.65 4.64 8.76
N GLU A 106 14.86 3.36 9.13
CA GLU A 106 14.78 2.21 8.20
C GLU A 106 13.39 2.16 7.53
N ALA A 107 12.31 2.27 8.31
CA ALA A 107 10.94 2.28 7.81
C ALA A 107 10.65 3.49 6.91
N THR A 108 11.19 4.67 7.24
CA THR A 108 11.04 5.90 6.44
C THR A 108 11.75 5.79 5.10
N VAL A 109 12.99 5.30 5.09
CA VAL A 109 13.75 5.08 3.84
C VAL A 109 13.02 4.07 2.95
N PHE A 110 12.55 2.96 3.53
CA PHE A 110 11.73 2.00 2.80
C PHE A 110 10.48 2.66 2.21
N ALA A 111 9.76 3.46 2.99
CA ALA A 111 8.54 4.13 2.54
C ALA A 111 8.80 5.06 1.35
N ILE A 112 9.88 5.86 1.40
CA ILE A 112 10.25 6.78 0.33
C ILE A 112 10.58 6.00 -0.96
N ILE A 113 11.44 4.98 -0.84
CA ILE A 113 11.86 4.17 -2.00
C ILE A 113 10.66 3.43 -2.60
N ALA A 114 9.87 2.74 -1.77
CA ALA A 114 8.71 2.00 -2.23
C ALA A 114 7.66 2.92 -2.86
N GLY A 115 7.36 4.07 -2.25
CA GLY A 115 6.41 5.04 -2.78
C GLY A 115 6.87 5.60 -4.13
N ALA A 116 8.13 6.01 -4.24
CA ALA A 116 8.69 6.53 -5.48
C ALA A 116 8.68 5.49 -6.61
N LEU A 117 9.11 4.26 -6.32
CA LEU A 117 9.09 3.15 -7.29
C LEU A 117 7.66 2.78 -7.71
N GLY A 118 6.71 2.73 -6.78
CA GLY A 118 5.32 2.41 -7.08
C GLY A 118 4.68 3.46 -7.99
N VAL A 119 4.87 4.75 -7.68
CA VAL A 119 4.39 5.86 -8.52
C VAL A 119 5.08 5.85 -9.90
N PHE A 120 6.40 5.59 -9.94
CA PHE A 120 7.15 5.48 -11.19
C PHE A 120 6.61 4.33 -12.08
N ILE A 121 6.31 3.17 -11.49
CA ILE A 121 5.71 2.04 -12.22
C ILE A 121 4.37 2.44 -12.84
N LEU A 122 3.49 3.09 -12.08
CA LEU A 122 2.20 3.53 -12.61
C LEU A 122 2.37 4.58 -13.73
N TRP A 123 3.29 5.51 -13.55
CA TRP A 123 3.57 6.55 -14.55
C TRP A 123 4.15 5.98 -15.83
N TYR A 124 5.16 5.15 -15.74
CA TYR A 124 5.92 4.68 -16.89
C TYR A 124 5.20 3.60 -17.72
N TRP A 125 4.50 2.68 -17.03
CA TRP A 125 3.83 1.55 -17.69
C TRP A 125 2.34 1.74 -17.95
N PHE A 126 1.71 2.70 -17.32
CA PHE A 126 0.28 2.97 -17.53
C PHE A 126 0.08 4.41 -18.00
N ASN A 127 -0.21 5.32 -17.08
CA ASN A 127 -0.43 6.72 -17.42
C ASN A 127 -0.20 7.63 -16.22
N TYR A 128 -0.05 8.94 -16.50
CA TYR A 128 0.19 9.93 -15.45
C TYR A 128 -1.01 10.09 -14.51
N GLN A 129 -2.25 9.84 -14.98
CA GLN A 129 -3.46 9.94 -14.18
C GLN A 129 -3.47 8.88 -13.08
N ALA A 130 -3.17 7.61 -13.41
CA ALA A 130 -3.04 6.55 -12.42
C ALA A 130 -1.92 6.83 -11.41
N ALA A 131 -0.78 7.33 -11.88
CA ALA A 131 0.35 7.70 -11.02
C ALA A 131 0.00 8.84 -10.06
N LEU A 132 -0.63 9.91 -10.55
CA LEU A 132 -1.08 11.03 -9.71
C LEU A 132 -2.15 10.59 -8.70
N THR A 133 -3.08 9.73 -9.11
CA THR A 133 -4.09 9.19 -8.20
C THR A 133 -3.47 8.31 -7.11
N GLY A 134 -2.46 7.50 -7.47
CA GLY A 134 -1.68 6.70 -6.53
C GLY A 134 -0.89 7.56 -5.53
N LEU A 135 -0.23 8.60 -6.02
CA LEU A 135 0.50 9.57 -5.19
C LEU A 135 -0.47 10.32 -4.25
N PHE A 136 -1.62 10.74 -4.75
CA PHE A 136 -2.67 11.40 -3.97
C PHE A 136 -3.22 10.47 -2.87
N SER A 137 -3.44 9.19 -3.19
CA SER A 137 -3.87 8.19 -2.21
C SER A 137 -2.85 8.03 -1.08
N LEU A 138 -1.56 7.92 -1.44
CA LEU A 138 -0.46 7.82 -0.49
C LEU A 138 -0.39 9.05 0.42
N PHE A 139 -0.49 10.24 -0.15
CA PHE A 139 -0.47 11.49 0.58
C PHE A 139 -1.66 11.61 1.54
N LEU A 140 -2.88 11.35 1.07
CA LEU A 140 -4.08 11.39 1.91
C LEU A 140 -4.00 10.42 3.08
N TYR A 141 -3.60 9.18 2.82
CA TYR A 141 -3.51 8.16 3.86
C TYR A 141 -2.38 8.44 4.86
N GLY A 142 -1.18 8.76 4.36
CA GLY A 142 -0.01 8.95 5.21
C GLY A 142 -0.07 10.23 6.02
N PHE A 143 -0.39 11.35 5.38
CA PHE A 143 -0.20 12.68 5.97
C PHE A 143 -1.48 13.37 6.43
N ILE A 144 -2.65 12.96 5.95
CA ILE A 144 -3.93 13.56 6.36
C ILE A 144 -4.71 12.62 7.26
N TYR A 145 -5.02 11.42 6.80
CA TYR A 145 -5.81 10.47 7.58
C TYR A 145 -5.10 10.03 8.86
N THR A 146 -3.80 9.67 8.77
CA THR A 146 -3.07 9.14 9.93
C THR A 146 -3.01 10.10 11.12
N PRO A 147 -2.70 11.40 10.98
CA PRO A 147 -2.80 12.33 12.10
C PRO A 147 -4.25 12.66 12.49
N LEU A 148 -5.17 12.79 11.52
CA LEU A 148 -6.56 13.20 11.77
C LEU A 148 -7.33 12.20 12.65
N LYS A 149 -7.09 10.91 12.51
CA LYS A 149 -7.76 9.87 13.30
C LYS A 149 -7.47 9.93 14.80
N LYS A 150 -6.43 10.68 15.20
CA LYS A 150 -6.12 10.91 16.63
C LYS A 150 -6.94 12.04 17.25
N VAL A 151 -7.56 12.88 16.41
CA VAL A 151 -8.17 14.14 16.84
C VAL A 151 -9.68 14.15 16.63
N ASN A 152 -10.19 13.53 15.55
CA ASN A 152 -11.60 13.72 15.17
C ASN A 152 -12.15 12.46 14.45
N SER A 153 -13.44 12.16 14.73
CA SER A 153 -14.19 11.08 14.05
C SER A 153 -14.41 11.33 12.55
N VAL A 154 -14.32 12.58 12.08
CA VAL A 154 -14.30 12.92 10.64
C VAL A 154 -13.20 12.18 9.88
N ALA A 155 -12.19 11.68 10.59
CA ALA A 155 -11.16 10.80 10.02
C ALA A 155 -11.74 9.57 9.30
N VAL A 156 -12.90 9.05 9.72
CA VAL A 156 -13.56 7.92 9.03
C VAL A 156 -13.93 8.33 7.61
N LEU A 157 -14.54 9.50 7.44
CA LEU A 157 -14.91 10.04 6.13
C LEU A 157 -13.67 10.29 5.25
N VAL A 158 -12.66 10.93 5.83
CA VAL A 158 -11.39 11.22 5.12
C VAL A 158 -10.66 9.93 4.76
N GLY A 159 -10.66 8.92 5.65
CA GLY A 159 -10.04 7.62 5.42
C GLY A 159 -10.76 6.77 4.37
N ALA A 160 -12.06 6.99 4.18
CA ALA A 160 -12.84 6.32 3.14
C ALA A 160 -12.40 6.72 1.71
N ILE A 161 -11.85 7.93 1.53
CA ILE A 161 -11.36 8.37 0.22
C ILE A 161 -10.16 7.52 -0.23
N PRO A 162 -9.00 7.47 0.47
CA PRO A 162 -7.88 6.63 0.06
C PRO A 162 -8.23 5.13 0.03
N GLY A 163 -9.21 4.68 0.81
CA GLY A 163 -9.72 3.32 0.77
C GLY A 163 -10.52 2.99 -0.50
N ALA A 164 -11.10 3.98 -1.18
CA ALA A 164 -11.85 3.80 -2.43
C ALA A 164 -10.99 4.08 -3.69
N LEU A 165 -9.91 4.85 -3.57
CA LEU A 165 -9.01 5.19 -4.69
C LEU A 165 -8.40 3.98 -5.41
N PRO A 166 -8.13 2.81 -4.78
CA PRO A 166 -7.63 1.64 -5.48
C PRO A 166 -8.47 1.20 -6.67
N CYS A 167 -9.81 1.23 -6.55
CA CYS A 167 -10.70 0.92 -7.66
C CYS A 167 -10.60 1.94 -8.79
N LEU A 168 -10.50 3.23 -8.43
CA LEU A 168 -10.29 4.33 -9.38
C LEU A 168 -8.94 4.19 -10.11
N ILE A 169 -7.87 3.88 -9.38
CA ILE A 169 -6.53 3.67 -9.94
C ILE A 169 -6.54 2.55 -10.97
N GLY A 170 -7.18 1.41 -10.65
CA GLY A 170 -7.26 0.27 -11.56
C GLY A 170 -7.98 0.62 -12.86
N TRP A 171 -9.13 1.27 -12.77
CA TRP A 171 -9.88 1.70 -13.95
C TRP A 171 -9.10 2.71 -14.80
N VAL A 172 -8.58 3.75 -14.17
CA VAL A 172 -7.81 4.79 -14.88
C VAL A 172 -6.50 4.25 -15.48
N ALA A 173 -5.87 3.28 -14.82
CA ALA A 173 -4.70 2.59 -15.38
C ALA A 173 -5.05 1.85 -16.68
N ALA A 174 -6.28 1.35 -16.82
CA ALA A 174 -6.75 0.67 -18.01
C ALA A 174 -7.18 1.63 -19.14
N THR A 175 -7.92 2.68 -18.78
CA THR A 175 -8.62 3.55 -19.76
C THR A 175 -7.92 4.88 -20.00
N GLY A 176 -7.05 5.32 -19.08
CA GLY A 176 -6.46 6.67 -19.10
C GLY A 176 -7.46 7.80 -18.79
N ASN A 177 -8.69 7.48 -18.37
CA ASN A 177 -9.77 8.46 -18.20
C ASN A 177 -10.51 8.32 -16.88
N PHE A 178 -10.97 9.46 -16.36
CA PHE A 178 -11.88 9.55 -15.22
C PHE A 178 -13.34 9.60 -15.72
N ASP A 179 -13.80 8.53 -16.33
CA ASP A 179 -15.16 8.40 -16.86
C ASP A 179 -16.19 7.96 -15.79
N ALA A 180 -17.44 7.77 -16.23
CA ALA A 180 -18.51 7.36 -15.33
C ALA A 180 -18.24 6.01 -14.63
N GLY A 181 -17.62 5.05 -15.32
CA GLY A 181 -17.28 3.74 -14.75
C GLY A 181 -16.27 3.86 -13.60
N ALA A 182 -15.25 4.70 -13.77
CA ALA A 182 -14.27 5.02 -12.74
C ALA A 182 -14.93 5.55 -11.46
N TRP A 183 -15.83 6.54 -11.61
CA TRP A 183 -16.51 7.16 -10.48
C TRP A 183 -17.58 6.29 -9.84
N ILE A 184 -18.25 5.42 -10.60
CA ILE A 184 -19.19 4.45 -10.07
C ILE A 184 -18.46 3.45 -9.17
N LEU A 185 -17.34 2.88 -9.61
CA LEU A 185 -16.55 1.94 -8.80
C LEU A 185 -15.98 2.61 -7.54
N PHE A 186 -15.47 3.82 -7.68
CA PHE A 186 -15.04 4.63 -6.53
C PHE A 186 -16.19 4.83 -5.55
N GLY A 187 -17.39 5.25 -6.04
CA GLY A 187 -18.55 5.51 -5.22
C GLY A 187 -19.06 4.25 -4.47
N ILE A 188 -19.11 3.11 -5.15
CA ILE A 188 -19.47 1.83 -4.52
C ILE A 188 -18.50 1.49 -3.39
N GLN A 189 -17.20 1.54 -3.67
CA GLN A 189 -16.18 1.23 -2.68
C GLN A 189 -16.17 2.24 -1.52
N PHE A 190 -16.38 3.52 -1.81
CA PHE A 190 -16.48 4.58 -0.80
C PHE A 190 -17.66 4.36 0.13
N LEU A 191 -18.85 4.13 -0.41
CA LEU A 191 -20.07 3.89 0.38
C LEU A 191 -20.01 2.59 1.18
N TRP A 192 -19.43 1.52 0.60
CA TRP A 192 -19.31 0.24 1.27
C TRP A 192 -18.48 0.29 2.55
N GLN A 193 -17.54 1.22 2.66
CA GLN A 193 -16.69 1.33 3.85
C GLN A 193 -17.45 1.78 5.10
N PHE A 194 -18.51 2.57 4.98
CA PHE A 194 -19.25 3.06 6.15
C PHE A 194 -19.90 1.94 6.97
N PRO A 195 -20.66 1.00 6.39
CA PRO A 195 -21.16 -0.15 7.14
C PRO A 195 -20.04 -1.04 7.73
N HIS A 196 -18.87 -1.04 7.11
CA HIS A 196 -17.74 -1.83 7.58
C HIS A 196 -17.06 -1.23 8.81
N PHE A 197 -17.09 0.09 8.97
CA PHE A 197 -16.49 0.80 10.12
C PHE A 197 -17.46 0.95 11.31
N TRP A 198 -18.73 0.64 11.13
CA TRP A 198 -19.77 0.68 12.16
C TRP A 198 -20.16 -0.73 12.59
#